data_5c796570ee22504d27c23eef088869ba
#
_entry.id   5c796570ee22504d27c23eef088869ba
#
_cell.length_a   1.000
_cell.length_b   1.000
_cell.length_c   1.000
_cell.angle_alpha   90.00
_cell.angle_beta   90.00
_cell.angle_gamma   90.00
#
_symmetry.space_group_name_H-M   'P 1'
#
loop_
_entity.id
_entity.type
_entity.pdbx_description
1 polymer ?
#
loop_
_entity_poly.entity_id
_entity_poly.type
_entity_poly.pdbx_seq_one_letter_code
_entity_poly.pdbx_strand_id
1 'polypeptide(L)'
;MRVCSSLATFRGHHQEQKNKNISQQSKEGMLLRDNVYGTIDEDAERRDFTINSMYYNIADYSIHDYARGIEDLEDRLIRLIGDPETRYREDPVRMLRAVRFAVKLDFDIEEDTAAPIEEMAPLLREIPSARLFEESLKLLQSGHGLETYHLLREYNLFQQLFPAISEHFTEDYSSHTEQMLDLVLDSTDMRIEDGKRINPAFMFAAMLWYPLCALADKLMDQHNLCHYDAIMEASNIILDDQVRTIAIPRRHTATIREIWQLQLRLPRRNGKRAFRLMELNKFRAGFDFLEMRGEIEGGDTLKLAKWWETFQNAGREMRQAMAADLDGQAPKSGQRRRKTFRKKKSKPKS
;
A
#
# COMPACT_ATOMS: atom_id res chain seq x y z
N MET A 1 22.79 -3.44 -27.63
CA MET A 1 21.55 -2.71 -27.92
C MET A 1 20.51 -3.69 -28.43
N ARG A 2 19.51 -4.09 -27.62
CA ARG A 2 18.39 -4.89 -28.13
C ARG A 2 17.29 -3.90 -28.53
N VAL A 3 17.07 -3.78 -29.83
CA VAL A 3 15.94 -3.05 -30.40
C VAL A 3 14.70 -3.91 -30.11
N CYS A 4 13.89 -3.52 -29.11
CA CYS A 4 12.55 -4.05 -28.96
C CYS A 4 11.66 -3.42 -30.01
N SER A 5 11.45 -4.10 -31.14
CA SER A 5 10.37 -3.77 -32.06
C SER A 5 9.05 -4.24 -31.48
N SER A 6 8.41 -3.43 -30.66
CA SER A 6 7.00 -3.62 -30.34
C SER A 6 6.18 -3.12 -31.53
N LEU A 7 5.54 -4.04 -32.27
CA LEU A 7 4.51 -3.68 -33.23
C LEU A 7 3.33 -3.07 -32.45
N ALA A 8 3.21 -1.74 -32.49
CA ALA A 8 2.05 -1.07 -31.96
C ALA A 8 0.89 -1.23 -32.96
N THR A 9 -0.21 -1.83 -32.51
CA THR A 9 -1.46 -1.85 -33.25
C THR A 9 -2.24 -0.59 -32.89
N PHE A 10 -2.57 0.24 -33.89
CA PHE A 10 -3.39 1.44 -33.68
C PHE A 10 -4.85 1.05 -33.44
N ARG A 11 -5.50 1.76 -32.49
CA ARG A 11 -6.90 1.51 -32.09
C ARG A 11 -7.80 2.63 -32.58
N GLY A 12 -8.97 2.29 -33.12
CA GLY A 12 -9.91 3.24 -33.72
C GLY A 12 -11.06 3.65 -32.79
N HIS A 13 -11.83 4.68 -33.21
CA HIS A 13 -13.01 5.18 -32.49
C HIS A 13 -14.15 4.18 -32.41
N HIS A 14 -15.01 4.37 -31.43
CA HIS A 14 -16.24 3.61 -31.23
C HIS A 14 -17.31 4.04 -32.21
N GLN A 15 -17.61 3.24 -33.24
CA GLN A 15 -18.81 3.42 -34.03
C GLN A 15 -19.88 2.42 -33.59
N GLU A 16 -21.11 2.89 -33.43
CA GLU A 16 -22.29 2.07 -33.17
C GLU A 16 -22.59 1.17 -34.37
N GLN A 17 -21.89 0.08 -34.56
CA GLN A 17 -22.23 -0.95 -35.53
C GLN A 17 -22.36 -2.35 -34.89
N LYS A 18 -23.34 -3.11 -35.33
CA LYS A 18 -23.87 -4.37 -34.81
C LYS A 18 -22.95 -5.60 -34.95
N ASN A 19 -21.63 -5.51 -34.77
CA ASN A 19 -20.73 -6.66 -34.86
C ASN A 19 -20.03 -7.02 -33.53
N LYS A 20 -19.78 -8.30 -33.30
CA LYS A 20 -19.32 -8.93 -32.05
C LYS A 20 -17.94 -8.47 -31.48
N ASN A 21 -17.28 -7.51 -32.11
CA ASN A 21 -15.97 -6.97 -31.71
C ASN A 21 -16.03 -5.51 -31.23
N ILE A 22 -17.18 -5.05 -30.77
CA ILE A 22 -17.48 -3.66 -30.46
C ILE A 22 -17.07 -3.34 -29.00
N SER A 23 -16.58 -2.13 -28.78
CA SER A 23 -16.43 -1.58 -27.43
C SER A 23 -17.81 -1.49 -26.76
N GLN A 24 -17.85 -1.82 -25.48
CA GLN A 24 -19.06 -1.73 -24.66
C GLN A 24 -18.83 -0.70 -23.56
N GLN A 25 -19.81 0.15 -23.31
CA GLN A 25 -19.85 1.08 -22.19
C GLN A 25 -20.84 0.59 -21.13
N SER A 26 -20.56 0.88 -19.85
CA SER A 26 -21.52 0.74 -18.75
C SER A 26 -22.62 1.80 -18.87
N LYS A 27 -23.66 1.71 -18.03
CA LYS A 27 -24.73 2.72 -17.98
C LYS A 27 -24.21 4.10 -17.55
N GLU A 28 -23.09 4.12 -16.84
CA GLU A 28 -22.41 5.33 -16.33
C GLU A 28 -21.33 5.85 -17.29
N GLY A 29 -21.19 5.25 -18.50
CA GLY A 29 -20.24 5.69 -19.54
C GLY A 29 -18.88 5.03 -19.52
N MET A 30 -18.61 4.08 -18.60
CA MET A 30 -17.32 3.39 -18.50
C MET A 30 -17.08 2.42 -19.66
N LEU A 31 -15.88 2.44 -20.24
CA LEU A 31 -15.45 1.55 -21.32
C LEU A 31 -15.19 0.12 -20.81
N LEU A 32 -15.99 -0.85 -21.25
CA LEU A 32 -15.85 -2.26 -20.86
C LEU A 32 -15.00 -3.09 -21.82
N ARG A 33 -14.92 -2.71 -23.10
CA ARG A 33 -14.08 -3.35 -24.15
C ARG A 33 -13.57 -2.32 -25.15
N ASP A 34 -12.30 -2.46 -25.54
CA ASP A 34 -11.59 -1.55 -26.40
C ASP A 34 -10.67 -2.31 -27.40
N ASN A 35 -11.28 -2.99 -28.38
CA ASN A 35 -10.55 -3.83 -29.36
C ASN A 35 -10.89 -3.46 -30.82
N VAL A 36 -11.01 -2.17 -31.13
CA VAL A 36 -11.23 -1.70 -32.51
C VAL A 36 -9.90 -1.19 -33.06
N TYR A 37 -9.47 -1.70 -34.21
CA TYR A 37 -8.28 -1.20 -34.93
C TYR A 37 -8.63 0.04 -35.76
N GLY A 38 -7.73 1.02 -35.79
CA GLY A 38 -7.94 2.29 -36.46
C GLY A 38 -6.66 2.88 -37.04
N THR A 39 -6.75 4.15 -37.41
CA THR A 39 -5.62 4.96 -37.90
C THR A 39 -4.76 5.45 -36.75
N ILE A 40 -3.59 6.01 -37.04
CA ILE A 40 -2.72 6.60 -36.03
C ILE A 40 -3.38 7.83 -35.38
N ASP A 41 -4.15 8.61 -36.15
CA ASP A 41 -4.89 9.77 -35.63
C ASP A 41 -5.92 9.33 -34.60
N GLU A 42 -6.72 8.31 -34.92
CA GLU A 42 -7.73 7.75 -34.05
C GLU A 42 -7.09 7.14 -32.76
N ASP A 43 -5.90 6.52 -32.86
CA ASP A 43 -5.18 6.01 -31.69
C ASP A 43 -4.68 7.17 -30.83
N ALA A 44 -4.23 8.26 -31.43
CA ALA A 44 -3.76 9.45 -30.75
C ALA A 44 -4.88 10.14 -29.94
N GLU A 45 -6.05 10.34 -30.55
CA GLU A 45 -7.21 10.96 -29.88
C GLU A 45 -7.78 10.13 -28.72
N ARG A 46 -7.56 8.81 -28.74
CA ARG A 46 -8.02 7.91 -27.65
C ARG A 46 -7.06 7.81 -26.49
N ARG A 47 -5.85 8.30 -26.62
CA ARG A 47 -4.88 8.33 -25.51
C ARG A 47 -5.37 9.19 -24.38
N ASP A 48 -4.78 8.99 -23.21
CA ASP A 48 -5.16 9.73 -22.01
C ASP A 48 -4.66 11.18 -22.03
N PHE A 49 -3.35 11.37 -22.15
CA PHE A 49 -2.74 12.69 -22.03
C PHE A 49 -2.02 13.08 -23.32
N THR A 50 -1.98 14.40 -23.60
CA THR A 50 -1.35 15.01 -24.77
C THR A 50 0.10 14.56 -24.92
N ILE A 51 0.88 14.57 -23.84
CA ILE A 51 2.28 14.12 -23.81
C ILE A 51 2.47 12.63 -24.18
N ASN A 52 1.40 11.82 -24.10
CA ASN A 52 1.42 10.41 -24.49
C ASN A 52 0.94 10.19 -25.94
N SER A 53 0.56 11.27 -26.66
CA SER A 53 0.00 11.23 -28.03
C SER A 53 1.00 11.64 -29.10
N MET A 54 2.28 11.58 -28.81
CA MET A 54 3.36 11.85 -29.74
C MET A 54 3.93 10.54 -30.28
N TYR A 55 4.26 10.51 -31.58
CA TYR A 55 4.78 9.34 -32.27
C TYR A 55 6.09 9.70 -32.96
N TYR A 56 7.12 8.90 -32.72
CA TYR A 56 8.44 9.05 -33.34
C TYR A 56 8.54 8.14 -34.55
N ASN A 57 8.80 8.74 -35.72
CA ASN A 57 9.01 8.01 -36.95
C ASN A 57 10.52 7.72 -37.15
N ILE A 58 10.89 6.45 -37.09
CA ILE A 58 12.31 6.02 -37.23
C ILE A 58 12.84 6.12 -38.67
N ALA A 59 12.00 6.30 -39.68
CA ALA A 59 12.41 6.37 -41.07
C ALA A 59 13.00 7.73 -41.45
N ASP A 60 12.43 8.80 -40.90
CA ASP A 60 12.82 10.19 -41.17
C ASP A 60 13.18 10.99 -39.93
N TYR A 61 13.12 10.34 -38.74
CA TYR A 61 13.41 10.92 -37.43
C TYR A 61 12.45 12.06 -37.04
N SER A 62 11.28 12.12 -37.66
CA SER A 62 10.25 13.12 -37.33
C SER A 62 9.44 12.72 -36.09
N ILE A 63 8.92 13.74 -35.38
CA ILE A 63 7.92 13.57 -34.32
C ILE A 63 6.58 14.05 -34.86
N HIS A 64 5.58 13.19 -34.81
CA HIS A 64 4.21 13.52 -35.12
C HIS A 64 3.43 13.75 -33.83
N ASP A 65 2.98 14.97 -33.62
CA ASP A 65 2.17 15.40 -32.48
C ASP A 65 0.74 15.64 -32.91
N TYR A 66 -0.19 14.88 -32.35
CA TYR A 66 -1.62 14.92 -32.71
C TYR A 66 -2.48 15.71 -31.72
N ALA A 67 -1.93 16.09 -30.56
CA ALA A 67 -2.70 16.63 -29.47
C ALA A 67 -1.99 17.75 -28.67
N ARG A 68 -1.08 18.49 -29.28
CA ARG A 68 -0.27 19.54 -28.64
C ARG A 68 0.67 19.03 -27.52
N GLY A 69 1.09 17.77 -27.59
CA GLY A 69 1.93 17.17 -26.54
C GLY A 69 3.30 17.81 -26.44
N ILE A 70 3.88 18.38 -27.53
CA ILE A 70 5.14 19.10 -27.51
C ILE A 70 5.02 20.40 -26.71
N GLU A 71 3.96 21.18 -26.92
CA GLU A 71 3.70 22.42 -26.18
C GLU A 71 3.51 22.12 -24.68
N ASP A 72 2.66 21.14 -24.34
CA ASP A 72 2.44 20.75 -22.94
C ASP A 72 3.70 20.16 -22.27
N LEU A 73 4.59 19.54 -23.05
CA LEU A 73 5.89 19.08 -22.56
C LEU A 73 6.82 20.25 -22.23
N GLU A 74 6.85 21.30 -23.07
CA GLU A 74 7.61 22.53 -22.86
C GLU A 74 7.08 23.32 -21.67
N ASP A 75 5.74 23.39 -21.54
CA ASP A 75 5.04 24.08 -20.45
C ASP A 75 4.97 23.25 -19.15
N ARG A 76 5.46 22.01 -19.16
CA ARG A 76 5.41 21.07 -18.03
C ARG A 76 3.99 20.80 -17.55
N LEU A 77 3.06 20.51 -18.46
CA LEU A 77 1.65 20.29 -18.13
C LEU A 77 1.21 18.85 -18.43
N ILE A 78 0.41 18.31 -17.53
CA ILE A 78 -0.35 17.08 -17.74
C ILE A 78 -1.77 17.46 -18.14
N ARG A 79 -2.04 17.41 -19.43
CA ARG A 79 -3.35 17.74 -20.01
C ARG A 79 -4.02 16.48 -20.55
N LEU A 80 -5.30 16.30 -20.19
CA LEU A 80 -6.16 15.23 -20.72
C LEU A 80 -6.58 15.56 -22.15
N ILE A 81 -6.62 14.56 -23.04
CA ILE A 81 -7.12 14.74 -24.40
C ILE A 81 -8.64 14.64 -24.38
N GLY A 82 -9.31 15.65 -24.92
CA GLY A 82 -10.77 15.75 -24.96
C GLY A 82 -11.38 16.39 -23.73
N ASP A 83 -12.69 16.23 -23.54
CA ASP A 83 -13.40 16.79 -22.39
C ASP A 83 -13.10 16.00 -21.10
N PRO A 84 -12.53 16.64 -20.06
CA PRO A 84 -12.06 15.92 -18.86
C PRO A 84 -13.15 15.14 -18.14
N GLU A 85 -14.36 15.70 -17.96
CA GLU A 85 -15.44 14.98 -17.28
C GLU A 85 -15.84 13.71 -18.05
N THR A 86 -16.03 13.83 -19.36
CA THR A 86 -16.35 12.68 -20.22
C THR A 86 -15.27 11.60 -20.11
N ARG A 87 -14.01 12.03 -20.19
CA ARG A 87 -12.85 11.12 -20.17
C ARG A 87 -12.67 10.41 -18.82
N TYR A 88 -12.96 11.09 -17.72
CA TYR A 88 -12.91 10.47 -16.38
C TYR A 88 -14.08 9.51 -16.15
N ARG A 89 -15.29 9.79 -16.72
CA ARG A 89 -16.41 8.84 -16.72
C ARG A 89 -16.12 7.58 -17.53
N GLU A 90 -15.43 7.71 -18.67
CA GLU A 90 -15.00 6.56 -19.47
C GLU A 90 -14.01 5.66 -18.74
N ASP A 91 -13.02 6.24 -18.04
CA ASP A 91 -12.01 5.53 -17.26
C ASP A 91 -11.54 6.37 -16.08
N PRO A 92 -12.15 6.19 -14.89
CA PRO A 92 -11.77 6.91 -13.66
C PRO A 92 -10.30 6.75 -13.25
N VAL A 93 -9.63 5.67 -13.69
CA VAL A 93 -8.19 5.45 -13.43
C VAL A 93 -7.32 6.55 -14.07
N ARG A 94 -7.83 7.30 -15.04
CA ARG A 94 -7.11 8.45 -15.61
C ARG A 94 -6.80 9.52 -14.57
N MET A 95 -7.66 9.71 -13.54
CA MET A 95 -7.36 10.61 -12.42
C MET A 95 -6.11 10.17 -11.66
N LEU A 96 -6.00 8.87 -11.35
CA LEU A 96 -4.79 8.30 -10.71
C LEU A 96 -3.55 8.43 -11.60
N ARG A 97 -3.72 8.30 -12.91
CA ARG A 97 -2.64 8.44 -13.89
C ARG A 97 -2.18 9.89 -14.04
N ALA A 98 -3.09 10.86 -13.97
CA ALA A 98 -2.77 12.29 -13.98
C ALA A 98 -1.83 12.62 -12.83
N VAL A 99 -2.20 12.26 -11.59
CA VAL A 99 -1.38 12.45 -10.41
C VAL A 99 -0.01 11.75 -10.55
N ARG A 100 -0.01 10.49 -10.99
CA ARG A 100 1.24 9.75 -11.17
C ARG A 100 2.20 10.39 -12.17
N PHE A 101 1.68 10.89 -13.30
CA PHE A 101 2.52 11.54 -14.29
C PHE A 101 2.97 12.91 -13.84
N ALA A 102 2.12 13.69 -13.18
CA ALA A 102 2.48 14.97 -12.60
C ALA A 102 3.69 14.84 -11.67
N VAL A 103 3.60 13.97 -10.68
CA VAL A 103 4.69 13.72 -9.74
C VAL A 103 5.93 13.14 -10.43
N LYS A 104 5.77 12.11 -11.27
CA LYS A 104 6.91 11.44 -11.90
C LYS A 104 7.72 12.34 -12.83
N LEU A 105 7.09 13.32 -13.47
CA LEU A 105 7.71 14.21 -14.45
C LEU A 105 8.02 15.58 -13.86
N ASP A 106 7.62 15.84 -12.62
CA ASP A 106 7.66 17.18 -11.99
C ASP A 106 6.91 18.20 -12.85
N PHE A 107 5.65 17.87 -13.20
CA PHE A 107 4.74 18.64 -14.03
C PHE A 107 3.48 18.99 -13.26
N ASP A 108 2.87 20.12 -13.59
CA ASP A 108 1.57 20.50 -13.06
C ASP A 108 0.43 19.80 -13.83
N ILE A 109 -0.69 19.52 -13.15
CA ILE A 109 -1.92 19.09 -13.82
C ILE A 109 -2.61 20.36 -14.31
N GLU A 110 -2.88 20.41 -15.63
CA GLU A 110 -3.56 21.54 -16.25
C GLU A 110 -4.93 21.81 -15.61
N GLU A 111 -5.33 23.08 -15.49
CA GLU A 111 -6.47 23.53 -14.68
C GLU A 111 -7.79 22.85 -15.03
N ASP A 112 -8.16 22.79 -16.32
CA ASP A 112 -9.40 22.12 -16.77
C ASP A 112 -9.36 20.60 -16.53
N THR A 113 -8.16 20.02 -16.61
CA THR A 113 -7.91 18.60 -16.31
C THR A 113 -8.02 18.31 -14.80
N ALA A 114 -7.55 19.22 -13.95
CA ALA A 114 -7.55 19.08 -12.51
C ALA A 114 -8.93 19.33 -11.88
N ALA A 115 -9.66 20.34 -12.38
CA ALA A 115 -10.88 20.85 -11.77
C ALA A 115 -11.94 19.76 -11.44
N PRO A 116 -12.24 18.78 -12.31
CA PRO A 116 -13.28 17.78 -12.00
C PRO A 116 -12.79 16.62 -11.15
N ILE A 117 -11.48 16.49 -10.82
CA ILE A 117 -10.91 15.29 -10.17
C ILE A 117 -11.56 15.02 -8.81
N GLU A 118 -11.64 16.02 -7.94
CA GLU A 118 -12.15 15.84 -6.58
C GLU A 118 -13.63 15.41 -6.59
N GLU A 119 -14.45 16.04 -7.40
CA GLU A 119 -15.88 15.70 -7.52
C GLU A 119 -16.08 14.30 -8.10
N MET A 120 -15.20 13.87 -9.02
CA MET A 120 -15.30 12.59 -9.71
C MET A 120 -14.53 11.46 -9.02
N ALA A 121 -13.73 11.74 -7.98
CA ALA A 121 -12.96 10.74 -7.25
C ALA A 121 -13.80 9.52 -6.80
N PRO A 122 -15.07 9.66 -6.35
CA PRO A 122 -15.91 8.52 -5.99
C PRO A 122 -16.14 7.49 -7.09
N LEU A 123 -15.98 7.84 -8.37
CA LEU A 123 -16.07 6.90 -9.50
C LEU A 123 -15.01 5.79 -9.44
N LEU A 124 -13.92 5.98 -8.71
CA LEU A 124 -12.94 4.92 -8.49
C LEU A 124 -13.54 3.67 -7.84
N ARG A 125 -14.63 3.80 -7.10
CA ARG A 125 -15.33 2.66 -6.47
C ARG A 125 -15.98 1.70 -7.47
N GLU A 126 -16.18 2.14 -8.70
CA GLU A 126 -16.74 1.33 -9.80
C GLU A 126 -15.67 0.51 -10.54
N ILE A 127 -14.39 0.85 -10.29
CA ILE A 127 -13.26 0.15 -10.93
C ILE A 127 -13.03 -1.21 -10.25
N PRO A 128 -12.75 -2.28 -11.03
CA PRO A 128 -12.39 -3.57 -10.46
C PRO A 128 -11.24 -3.47 -9.47
N SER A 129 -11.44 -3.97 -8.25
CA SER A 129 -10.47 -3.85 -7.15
C SER A 129 -9.09 -4.43 -7.47
N ALA A 130 -9.00 -5.42 -8.36
CA ALA A 130 -7.72 -5.95 -8.85
C ALA A 130 -6.94 -4.92 -9.67
N ARG A 131 -7.62 -4.13 -10.50
CA ARG A 131 -7.01 -3.03 -11.26
C ARG A 131 -6.53 -1.92 -10.33
N LEU A 132 -7.35 -1.56 -9.32
CA LEU A 132 -6.97 -0.56 -8.31
C LEU A 132 -5.74 -1.01 -7.49
N PHE A 133 -5.61 -2.31 -7.20
CA PHE A 133 -4.41 -2.84 -6.56
C PHE A 133 -3.16 -2.62 -7.40
N GLU A 134 -3.21 -2.94 -8.70
CA GLU A 134 -2.08 -2.72 -9.60
C GLU A 134 -1.71 -1.24 -9.74
N GLU A 135 -2.70 -0.37 -9.85
CA GLU A 135 -2.46 1.08 -9.91
C GLU A 135 -1.91 1.61 -8.57
N SER A 136 -2.41 1.14 -7.41
CA SER A 136 -1.87 1.52 -6.11
C SER A 136 -0.38 1.20 -5.97
N LEU A 137 0.07 0.06 -6.51
CA LEU A 137 1.51 -0.26 -6.52
C LEU A 137 2.30 0.66 -7.43
N LYS A 138 1.76 1.03 -8.60
CA LYS A 138 2.42 1.98 -9.52
C LYS A 138 2.48 3.40 -8.95
N LEU A 139 1.52 3.77 -8.11
CA LEU A 139 1.47 5.06 -7.41
C LEU A 139 2.48 5.11 -6.26
N LEU A 140 2.43 4.13 -5.37
CA LEU A 140 3.13 4.17 -4.08
C LEU A 140 4.48 3.44 -4.06
N GLN A 141 4.87 2.78 -5.16
CA GLN A 141 6.14 2.04 -5.28
C GLN A 141 6.88 2.38 -6.57
N SER A 142 6.86 3.66 -6.97
CA SER A 142 7.53 4.18 -8.16
C SER A 142 8.84 4.92 -7.88
N GLY A 143 9.21 5.13 -6.61
CA GLY A 143 10.31 6.00 -6.18
C GLY A 143 9.88 7.45 -5.94
N HIS A 144 8.58 7.72 -5.99
CA HIS A 144 7.95 9.02 -5.70
C HIS A 144 6.62 8.78 -4.93
N GLY A 145 6.59 7.77 -4.08
CA GLY A 145 5.36 7.34 -3.40
C GLY A 145 4.87 8.34 -2.38
N LEU A 146 5.78 8.98 -1.65
CA LEU A 146 5.45 10.00 -0.66
C LEU A 146 4.78 11.22 -1.31
N GLU A 147 5.39 11.78 -2.33
CA GLU A 147 4.88 12.94 -3.05
C GLU A 147 3.55 12.61 -3.76
N THR A 148 3.48 11.40 -4.36
CA THR A 148 2.25 10.88 -4.97
C THR A 148 1.12 10.77 -3.94
N TYR A 149 1.41 10.31 -2.72
CA TYR A 149 0.43 10.23 -1.63
C TYR A 149 -0.15 11.60 -1.29
N HIS A 150 0.71 12.61 -1.12
CA HIS A 150 0.25 13.96 -0.78
C HIS A 150 -0.67 14.52 -1.87
N LEU A 151 -0.28 14.41 -3.14
CA LEU A 151 -1.09 14.90 -4.26
C LEU A 151 -2.41 14.08 -4.42
N LEU A 152 -2.39 12.76 -4.21
CA LEU A 152 -3.61 11.93 -4.19
C LEU A 152 -4.58 12.35 -3.08
N ARG A 153 -4.04 12.75 -1.92
CA ARG A 153 -4.83 13.20 -0.78
C ARG A 153 -5.51 14.54 -1.05
N GLU A 154 -4.82 15.48 -1.68
CA GLU A 154 -5.36 16.79 -2.07
C GLU A 154 -6.58 16.64 -2.99
N TYR A 155 -6.52 15.73 -3.95
CA TYR A 155 -7.63 15.43 -4.86
C TYR A 155 -8.66 14.42 -4.32
N ASN A 156 -8.63 14.08 -3.04
CA ASN A 156 -9.53 13.10 -2.43
C ASN A 156 -9.50 11.69 -3.07
N LEU A 157 -8.46 11.38 -3.85
CA LEU A 157 -8.28 10.09 -4.52
C LEU A 157 -7.74 9.02 -3.57
N PHE A 158 -6.83 9.38 -2.65
CA PHE A 158 -6.28 8.45 -1.66
C PHE A 158 -7.38 7.91 -0.74
N GLN A 159 -8.33 8.76 -0.36
CA GLN A 159 -9.46 8.43 0.49
C GLN A 159 -10.38 7.38 -0.15
N GLN A 160 -10.47 7.36 -1.48
CA GLN A 160 -11.24 6.34 -2.19
C GLN A 160 -10.52 4.98 -2.22
N LEU A 161 -9.19 4.97 -2.26
CA LEU A 161 -8.38 3.75 -2.28
C LEU A 161 -8.20 3.14 -0.88
N PHE A 162 -8.12 3.98 0.15
CA PHE A 162 -7.79 3.60 1.52
C PHE A 162 -8.73 4.25 2.54
N PRO A 163 -10.03 3.96 2.50
CA PRO A 163 -11.02 4.62 3.36
C PRO A 163 -10.73 4.44 4.85
N ALA A 164 -10.34 3.22 5.29
CA ALA A 164 -10.02 2.95 6.68
C ALA A 164 -8.82 3.76 7.21
N ILE A 165 -7.90 4.15 6.35
CA ILE A 165 -6.76 5.01 6.70
C ILE A 165 -7.22 6.46 6.81
N SER A 166 -8.02 6.90 5.85
CA SER A 166 -8.44 8.30 5.75
C SER A 166 -9.37 8.74 6.90
N GLU A 167 -10.06 7.82 7.55
CA GLU A 167 -10.84 8.09 8.78
C GLU A 167 -9.97 8.61 9.95
N HIS A 168 -8.65 8.45 9.87
CA HIS A 168 -7.68 8.89 10.86
C HIS A 168 -6.88 10.13 10.44
N PHE A 169 -7.26 10.77 9.35
CA PHE A 169 -6.64 12.02 8.93
C PHE A 169 -7.06 13.18 9.81
N THR A 170 -6.14 14.10 10.04
CA THR A 170 -6.34 15.32 10.81
C THR A 170 -6.11 16.55 9.93
N GLU A 171 -6.68 17.69 10.32
CA GLU A 171 -6.50 18.95 9.57
C GLU A 171 -5.05 19.44 9.58
N ASP A 172 -4.33 19.16 10.67
CA ASP A 172 -2.95 19.58 10.89
C ASP A 172 -1.89 18.53 10.52
N TYR A 173 -2.29 17.43 9.88
CA TYR A 173 -1.40 16.34 9.48
C TYR A 173 -0.59 15.74 10.64
N SER A 174 -1.13 15.72 11.86
CA SER A 174 -0.39 15.35 13.07
C SER A 174 -0.68 13.95 13.59
N SER A 175 -1.64 13.22 13.02
CA SER A 175 -1.99 11.87 13.50
C SER A 175 -0.82 10.88 13.31
N HIS A 176 -0.74 9.89 14.20
CA HIS A 176 0.24 8.80 14.03
C HIS A 176 0.05 8.03 12.71
N THR A 177 -1.16 8.01 12.17
CA THR A 177 -1.46 7.41 10.86
C THR A 177 -0.75 8.15 9.75
N GLU A 178 -0.82 9.48 9.74
CA GLU A 178 -0.19 10.35 8.75
C GLU A 178 1.34 10.29 8.85
N GLN A 179 1.87 10.38 10.08
CA GLN A 179 3.31 10.24 10.31
C GLN A 179 3.84 8.87 9.83
N MET A 180 3.06 7.80 9.99
CA MET A 180 3.45 6.47 9.49
C MET A 180 3.39 6.38 7.96
N LEU A 181 2.42 7.04 7.33
CA LEU A 181 2.35 7.12 5.86
C LEU A 181 3.58 7.81 5.31
N ASP A 182 3.92 8.97 5.84
CA ASP A 182 5.11 9.72 5.42
C ASP A 182 6.38 8.88 5.60
N LEU A 183 6.57 8.30 6.77
CA LEU A 183 7.77 7.53 7.09
C LEU A 183 7.91 6.26 6.24
N VAL A 184 6.82 5.50 6.01
CA VAL A 184 6.90 4.25 5.25
C VAL A 184 7.03 4.51 3.75
N LEU A 185 6.43 5.57 3.22
CA LEU A 185 6.54 5.92 1.80
C LEU A 185 7.90 6.50 1.48
N ASP A 186 8.43 7.41 2.30
CA ASP A 186 9.79 7.93 2.18
C ASP A 186 10.83 6.79 2.24
N SER A 187 10.73 5.91 3.24
CA SER A 187 11.60 4.72 3.32
C SER A 187 11.47 3.79 2.11
N THR A 188 10.27 3.70 1.52
CA THR A 188 10.04 2.90 0.32
C THR A 188 10.73 3.53 -0.88
N ASP A 189 10.60 4.84 -1.05
CA ASP A 189 11.21 5.60 -2.15
C ASP A 189 12.74 5.55 -2.07
N MET A 190 13.33 5.81 -0.92
CA MET A 190 14.78 5.64 -0.70
C MET A 190 15.27 4.21 -1.04
N ARG A 191 14.51 3.18 -0.71
CA ARG A 191 14.88 1.79 -1.05
C ARG A 191 14.82 1.51 -2.55
N ILE A 192 13.90 2.13 -3.27
CA ILE A 192 13.78 2.02 -4.73
C ILE A 192 14.96 2.73 -5.38
N GLU A 193 15.31 3.92 -4.93
CA GLU A 193 16.46 4.68 -5.41
C GLU A 193 17.77 3.89 -5.22
N ASP A 194 17.95 3.25 -4.07
CA ASP A 194 19.05 2.35 -3.76
C ASP A 194 19.05 1.02 -4.57
N GLY A 195 18.05 0.78 -5.43
CA GLY A 195 17.87 -0.46 -6.17
C GLY A 195 17.55 -1.68 -5.29
N LYS A 196 17.11 -1.47 -4.06
CA LYS A 196 16.74 -2.52 -3.11
C LYS A 196 15.36 -3.10 -3.42
N ARG A 197 15.17 -4.36 -3.06
CA ARG A 197 13.85 -4.99 -3.18
C ARG A 197 12.88 -4.42 -2.16
N ILE A 198 11.68 -4.11 -2.62
CA ILE A 198 10.55 -3.70 -1.81
C ILE A 198 9.51 -4.82 -1.71
N ASN A 199 8.73 -4.81 -0.63
CA ASN A 199 7.64 -5.77 -0.42
C ASN A 199 6.34 -5.00 -0.14
N PRO A 200 5.34 -5.05 -1.04
CA PRO A 200 4.07 -4.38 -0.83
C PRO A 200 3.41 -4.69 0.52
N ALA A 201 3.57 -5.92 1.02
CA ALA A 201 2.99 -6.31 2.30
C ALA A 201 3.56 -5.54 3.49
N PHE A 202 4.83 -5.10 3.44
CA PHE A 202 5.42 -4.27 4.49
C PHE A 202 4.78 -2.88 4.50
N MET A 203 4.69 -2.26 3.34
CA MET A 203 4.06 -0.95 3.17
C MET A 203 2.61 -0.97 3.69
N PHE A 204 1.78 -1.91 3.22
CA PHE A 204 0.40 -2.01 3.70
C PHE A 204 0.29 -2.35 5.18
N ALA A 205 1.21 -3.15 5.74
CA ALA A 205 1.23 -3.44 7.17
C ALA A 205 1.47 -2.17 8.01
N ALA A 206 2.37 -1.31 7.55
CA ALA A 206 2.64 -0.03 8.22
C ALA A 206 1.48 0.95 8.07
N MET A 207 0.97 1.16 6.86
CA MET A 207 -0.13 2.08 6.57
C MET A 207 -1.40 1.76 7.38
N LEU A 208 -1.73 0.48 7.56
CA LEU A 208 -2.98 0.03 8.22
C LEU A 208 -2.82 -0.20 9.73
N TRP A 209 -1.66 0.07 10.33
CA TRP A 209 -1.38 -0.26 11.72
C TRP A 209 -2.22 0.54 12.73
N TYR A 210 -2.24 1.85 12.62
CA TYR A 210 -3.00 2.67 13.58
C TYR A 210 -4.51 2.55 13.38
N PRO A 211 -5.06 2.47 12.17
CA PRO A 211 -6.44 2.03 11.95
C PRO A 211 -6.76 0.69 12.60
N LEU A 212 -5.85 -0.30 12.48
CA LEU A 212 -5.98 -1.60 13.16
C LEU A 212 -6.03 -1.46 14.69
N CYS A 213 -5.13 -0.67 15.27
CA CYS A 213 -5.10 -0.45 16.72
C CYS A 213 -6.37 0.23 17.20
N ALA A 214 -6.84 1.27 16.53
CA ALA A 214 -8.08 1.96 16.87
C ALA A 214 -9.32 1.04 16.79
N LEU A 215 -9.37 0.17 15.79
CA LEU A 215 -10.42 -0.84 15.69
C LEU A 215 -10.32 -1.89 16.82
N ALA A 216 -9.11 -2.35 17.16
CA ALA A 216 -8.89 -3.30 18.23
C ALA A 216 -9.32 -2.72 19.60
N ASP A 217 -9.01 -1.45 19.87
CA ASP A 217 -9.45 -0.77 21.10
C ASP A 217 -10.97 -0.72 21.19
N LYS A 218 -11.67 -0.36 20.10
CA LYS A 218 -13.15 -0.41 20.03
C LYS A 218 -13.70 -1.82 20.32
N LEU A 219 -13.07 -2.86 19.77
CA LEU A 219 -13.49 -4.26 20.00
C LEU A 219 -13.22 -4.73 21.45
N MET A 220 -12.13 -4.25 22.08
CA MET A 220 -11.88 -4.51 23.51
C MET A 220 -12.98 -3.93 24.37
N ASP A 221 -13.38 -2.69 24.11
CA ASP A 221 -14.43 -1.99 24.89
C ASP A 221 -15.82 -2.62 24.68
N GLN A 222 -16.16 -2.98 23.44
CA GLN A 222 -17.48 -3.51 23.09
C GLN A 222 -17.68 -4.98 23.46
N HIS A 223 -16.63 -5.81 23.33
CA HIS A 223 -16.73 -7.27 23.45
C HIS A 223 -15.92 -7.84 24.62
N ASN A 224 -15.30 -6.99 25.44
CA ASN A 224 -14.43 -7.38 26.56
C ASN A 224 -13.34 -8.40 26.14
N LEU A 225 -12.79 -8.23 24.93
CA LEU A 225 -11.74 -9.08 24.40
C LEU A 225 -10.39 -8.77 25.06
N CYS A 226 -9.50 -9.76 25.17
CA CYS A 226 -8.13 -9.45 25.50
C CYS A 226 -7.42 -8.79 24.29
N HIS A 227 -6.41 -7.98 24.55
CA HIS A 227 -5.70 -7.22 23.51
C HIS A 227 -5.22 -8.08 22.32
N TYR A 228 -4.76 -9.31 22.60
CA TYR A 228 -4.32 -10.22 21.53
C TYR A 228 -5.50 -10.63 20.63
N ASP A 229 -6.62 -11.04 21.21
CA ASP A 229 -7.80 -11.48 20.47
C ASP A 229 -8.43 -10.31 19.71
N ALA A 230 -8.46 -9.11 20.30
CA ALA A 230 -8.95 -7.90 19.66
C ALA A 230 -8.11 -7.52 18.41
N ILE A 231 -6.77 -7.56 18.50
CA ILE A 231 -5.89 -7.33 17.34
C ILE A 231 -6.11 -8.39 16.26
N MET A 232 -6.30 -9.66 16.63
CA MET A 232 -6.56 -10.73 15.66
C MET A 232 -7.89 -10.54 14.93
N GLU A 233 -8.95 -10.17 15.66
CA GLU A 233 -10.27 -9.89 15.09
C GLU A 233 -10.25 -8.63 14.22
N ALA A 234 -9.70 -7.53 14.73
CA ALA A 234 -9.52 -6.29 13.97
C ALA A 234 -8.71 -6.51 12.69
N SER A 235 -7.68 -7.38 12.72
CA SER A 235 -6.88 -7.70 11.54
C SER A 235 -7.68 -8.39 10.44
N ASN A 236 -8.68 -9.19 10.79
CA ASN A 236 -9.57 -9.81 9.81
C ASN A 236 -10.49 -8.75 9.19
N ILE A 237 -11.14 -7.96 10.02
CA ILE A 237 -12.09 -6.93 9.58
C ILE A 237 -11.41 -5.93 8.64
N ILE A 238 -10.30 -5.32 9.08
CA ILE A 238 -9.64 -4.25 8.31
C ILE A 238 -9.05 -4.76 7.00
N LEU A 239 -8.51 -5.98 6.97
CA LEU A 239 -8.00 -6.56 5.74
C LEU A 239 -9.12 -6.99 4.79
N ASP A 240 -10.23 -7.52 5.30
CA ASP A 240 -11.36 -7.90 4.47
C ASP A 240 -12.01 -6.68 3.82
N ASP A 241 -12.12 -5.55 4.55
CA ASP A 241 -12.64 -4.30 4.01
C ASP A 241 -11.67 -3.70 2.98
N GLN A 242 -10.38 -3.67 3.28
CA GLN A 242 -9.38 -3.16 2.34
C GLN A 242 -9.28 -4.03 1.06
N VAL A 243 -9.43 -5.36 1.17
CA VAL A 243 -9.45 -6.27 0.02
C VAL A 243 -10.66 -6.04 -0.90
N ARG A 244 -11.79 -5.58 -0.36
CA ARG A 244 -12.96 -5.20 -1.18
C ARG A 244 -12.67 -3.96 -2.02
N THR A 245 -11.95 -3.00 -1.47
CA THR A 245 -11.60 -1.75 -2.16
C THR A 245 -10.44 -1.96 -3.15
N ILE A 246 -9.34 -2.53 -2.68
CA ILE A 246 -8.19 -2.93 -3.51
C ILE A 246 -7.88 -4.40 -3.24
N ALA A 247 -7.93 -5.25 -4.26
CA ALA A 247 -7.80 -6.71 -4.13
C ALA A 247 -6.39 -7.15 -3.72
N ILE A 248 -5.96 -6.86 -2.48
CA ILE A 248 -4.66 -7.27 -1.97
C ILE A 248 -4.55 -8.80 -2.00
N PRO A 249 -3.60 -9.39 -2.75
CA PRO A 249 -3.47 -10.84 -2.86
C PRO A 249 -3.22 -11.54 -1.52
N ARG A 250 -3.75 -12.74 -1.33
CA ARG A 250 -3.63 -13.51 -0.08
C ARG A 250 -2.20 -13.66 0.43
N ARG A 251 -1.22 -13.79 -0.47
CA ARG A 251 0.22 -13.85 -0.10
C ARG A 251 0.68 -12.60 0.66
N HIS A 252 0.14 -11.43 0.32
CA HIS A 252 0.47 -10.17 1.00
C HIS A 252 -0.30 -10.05 2.32
N THR A 253 -1.61 -10.35 2.35
CA THR A 253 -2.39 -10.29 3.60
C THR A 253 -1.87 -11.27 4.66
N ALA A 254 -1.37 -12.43 4.27
CA ALA A 254 -0.70 -13.36 5.19
C ALA A 254 0.57 -12.74 5.78
N THR A 255 1.42 -12.13 4.96
CA THR A 255 2.65 -11.46 5.43
C THR A 255 2.33 -10.24 6.30
N ILE A 256 1.30 -9.46 5.99
CA ILE A 256 0.81 -8.34 6.81
C ILE A 256 0.48 -8.85 8.22
N ARG A 257 -0.33 -9.90 8.33
CA ARG A 257 -0.68 -10.51 9.62
C ARG A 257 0.53 -11.00 10.40
N GLU A 258 1.52 -11.60 9.74
CA GLU A 258 2.77 -12.05 10.38
C GLU A 258 3.55 -10.86 10.96
N ILE A 259 3.64 -9.73 10.24
CA ILE A 259 4.31 -8.51 10.72
C ILE A 259 3.57 -7.93 11.94
N TRP A 260 2.24 -7.85 11.91
CA TRP A 260 1.44 -7.37 13.03
C TRP A 260 1.54 -8.27 14.27
N GLN A 261 1.49 -9.60 14.08
CA GLN A 261 1.68 -10.55 15.17
C GLN A 261 3.07 -10.44 15.82
N LEU A 262 4.10 -10.09 15.04
CA LEU A 262 5.43 -9.84 15.59
C LEU A 262 5.43 -8.65 16.53
N GLN A 263 4.65 -7.58 16.26
CA GLN A 263 4.54 -6.44 17.18
C GLN A 263 4.03 -6.87 18.57
N LEU A 264 3.14 -7.83 18.66
CA LEU A 264 2.65 -8.40 19.93
C LEU A 264 3.67 -9.33 20.62
N ARG A 265 4.63 -9.88 19.88
CA ARG A 265 5.62 -10.84 20.36
C ARG A 265 6.95 -10.18 20.74
N LEU A 266 7.37 -9.13 20.04
CA LEU A 266 8.64 -8.42 20.28
C LEU A 266 8.81 -7.91 21.73
N PRO A 267 7.76 -7.42 22.45
CA PRO A 267 7.88 -7.07 23.86
C PRO A 267 8.26 -8.26 24.75
N ARG A 268 7.91 -9.50 24.38
CA ARG A 268 8.13 -10.73 25.16
C ARG A 268 9.50 -11.33 24.84
N ARG A 269 10.57 -10.61 25.14
CA ARG A 269 11.96 -10.89 24.69
C ARG A 269 12.87 -11.52 25.73
N ASN A 270 12.35 -11.98 26.88
CA ASN A 270 13.14 -12.57 27.95
C ASN A 270 13.66 -13.98 27.62
N GLY A 271 14.87 -14.31 28.09
CA GLY A 271 15.52 -15.61 27.99
C GLY A 271 15.64 -16.13 26.55
N LYS A 272 15.28 -17.39 26.33
CA LYS A 272 15.35 -18.05 25.00
C LYS A 272 14.38 -17.49 23.95
N ARG A 273 13.40 -16.68 24.36
CA ARG A 273 12.39 -16.13 23.43
C ARG A 273 13.01 -15.12 22.45
N ALA A 274 13.91 -14.27 22.91
CA ALA A 274 14.60 -13.32 22.05
C ALA A 274 15.33 -14.01 20.88
N PHE A 275 16.07 -15.06 21.19
CA PHE A 275 16.79 -15.83 20.17
C PHE A 275 15.84 -16.47 19.15
N ARG A 276 14.75 -17.08 19.62
CA ARG A 276 13.74 -17.69 18.73
C ARG A 276 13.02 -16.67 17.85
N LEU A 277 12.82 -15.45 18.33
CA LEU A 277 12.20 -14.40 17.53
C LEU A 277 13.11 -13.96 16.39
N MET A 278 14.42 -13.85 16.63
CA MET A 278 15.41 -13.52 15.59
C MET A 278 15.50 -14.57 14.47
N GLU A 279 15.17 -15.83 14.75
CA GLU A 279 15.21 -16.93 13.79
C GLU A 279 13.99 -16.92 12.84
N LEU A 280 12.97 -16.09 13.07
CA LEU A 280 11.79 -16.03 12.26
C LEU A 280 12.05 -15.34 10.91
N ASN A 281 11.56 -15.92 9.83
CA ASN A 281 11.74 -15.38 8.47
C ASN A 281 11.28 -13.91 8.30
N LYS A 282 10.31 -13.46 9.09
CA LYS A 282 9.78 -12.08 9.04
C LYS A 282 10.31 -11.20 10.16
N PHE A 283 11.28 -11.68 10.95
CA PHE A 283 11.84 -10.91 12.07
C PHE A 283 12.36 -9.55 11.60
N ARG A 284 13.13 -9.52 10.51
CA ARG A 284 13.68 -8.26 9.99
C ARG A 284 12.56 -7.25 9.65
N ALA A 285 11.54 -7.68 8.93
CA ALA A 285 10.40 -6.81 8.62
C ALA A 285 9.63 -6.36 9.88
N GLY A 286 9.45 -7.28 10.85
CA GLY A 286 8.83 -6.94 12.13
C GLY A 286 9.64 -5.96 12.96
N PHE A 287 10.97 -6.04 12.90
CA PHE A 287 11.89 -5.13 13.56
C PHE A 287 11.94 -3.76 12.87
N ASP A 288 12.10 -3.71 11.53
CA ASP A 288 12.09 -2.46 10.77
C ASP A 288 10.77 -1.69 11.03
N PHE A 289 9.66 -2.41 11.11
CA PHE A 289 8.37 -1.82 11.47
C PHE A 289 8.32 -1.32 12.93
N LEU A 290 8.92 -2.04 13.87
CA LEU A 290 9.04 -1.59 15.26
C LEU A 290 9.90 -0.32 15.37
N GLU A 291 10.94 -0.18 14.56
CA GLU A 291 11.76 1.04 14.50
C GLU A 291 10.91 2.25 14.09
N MET A 292 10.16 2.14 13.00
CA MET A 292 9.24 3.21 12.55
C MET A 292 8.21 3.58 13.64
N ARG A 293 7.62 2.58 14.29
CA ARG A 293 6.72 2.82 15.42
C ARG A 293 7.43 3.49 16.59
N GLY A 294 8.65 3.10 16.89
CA GLY A 294 9.46 3.70 17.94
C GLY A 294 9.77 5.17 17.70
N GLU A 295 9.96 5.55 16.45
CA GLU A 295 10.18 6.94 16.04
C GLU A 295 8.91 7.79 16.24
N ILE A 296 7.75 7.28 15.88
CA ILE A 296 6.47 7.96 16.00
C ILE A 296 5.93 7.97 17.44
N GLU A 297 5.88 6.80 18.09
CA GLU A 297 5.27 6.60 19.42
C GLU A 297 6.21 7.04 20.56
N GLY A 298 7.52 7.01 20.35
CA GLY A 298 8.50 7.31 21.38
C GLY A 298 8.48 6.34 22.57
N GLY A 299 8.79 6.84 23.74
CA GLY A 299 8.59 6.17 25.02
C GLY A 299 9.12 4.73 25.11
N ASP A 300 8.28 3.81 25.50
CA ASP A 300 8.66 2.39 25.67
C ASP A 300 8.79 1.64 24.35
N THR A 301 8.09 2.06 23.30
CA THR A 301 8.23 1.50 21.94
C THR A 301 9.61 1.82 21.38
N LEU A 302 10.10 3.05 21.52
CA LEU A 302 11.46 3.45 21.11
C LEU A 302 12.52 2.69 21.92
N LYS A 303 12.35 2.54 23.25
CA LYS A 303 13.27 1.74 24.08
C LYS A 303 13.29 0.27 23.62
N LEU A 304 12.16 -0.28 23.25
CA LEU A 304 12.05 -1.63 22.74
C LEU A 304 12.78 -1.78 21.38
N ALA A 305 12.62 -0.82 20.47
CA ALA A 305 13.31 -0.80 19.18
C ALA A 305 14.84 -0.75 19.38
N LYS A 306 15.33 0.18 20.21
CA LYS A 306 16.76 0.30 20.53
C LYS A 306 17.33 -0.95 21.21
N TRP A 307 16.54 -1.61 22.06
CA TRP A 307 16.96 -2.88 22.67
C TRP A 307 17.16 -3.97 21.61
N TRP A 308 16.21 -4.09 20.65
CA TRP A 308 16.33 -5.06 19.57
C TRP A 308 17.45 -4.73 18.60
N GLU A 309 17.68 -3.47 18.29
CA GLU A 309 18.82 -3.00 17.50
C GLU A 309 20.14 -3.44 18.13
N THR A 310 20.32 -3.14 19.42
CA THR A 310 21.50 -3.55 20.18
C THR A 310 21.65 -5.07 20.21
N PHE A 311 20.55 -5.79 20.44
CA PHE A 311 20.55 -7.25 20.54
C PHE A 311 20.95 -7.91 19.21
N GLN A 312 20.51 -7.40 18.07
CA GLN A 312 20.88 -7.92 16.74
C GLN A 312 22.38 -7.72 16.44
N ASN A 313 22.95 -6.63 16.87
CA ASN A 313 24.35 -6.26 16.60
C ASN A 313 25.33 -6.82 17.64
N ALA A 314 24.83 -7.28 18.80
CA ALA A 314 25.66 -7.80 19.88
C ALA A 314 26.23 -9.20 19.59
N GLY A 315 27.39 -9.50 20.15
CA GLY A 315 27.94 -10.85 20.20
C GLY A 315 27.14 -11.78 21.13
N ARG A 316 27.42 -13.08 21.03
CA ARG A 316 26.66 -14.13 21.74
C ARG A 316 26.58 -13.93 23.26
N GLU A 317 27.69 -13.56 23.91
CA GLU A 317 27.75 -13.35 25.37
C GLU A 317 26.90 -12.16 25.80
N MET A 318 27.00 -11.05 25.07
CA MET A 318 26.19 -9.84 25.31
C MET A 318 24.71 -10.11 25.13
N ARG A 319 24.31 -10.85 24.07
CA ARG A 319 22.92 -11.27 23.87
C ARG A 319 22.40 -12.11 25.07
N GLN A 320 23.22 -13.00 25.60
CA GLN A 320 22.86 -13.80 26.76
C GLN A 320 22.67 -12.94 28.01
N ALA A 321 23.55 -11.98 28.24
CA ALA A 321 23.44 -11.02 29.34
C ALA A 321 22.17 -10.16 29.22
N MET A 322 21.92 -9.57 28.04
CA MET A 322 20.73 -8.77 27.80
C MET A 322 19.41 -9.53 27.99
N ALA A 323 19.38 -10.81 27.60
CA ALA A 323 18.20 -11.64 27.78
C ALA A 323 17.99 -12.09 29.23
N ALA A 324 19.10 -12.31 30.01
CA ALA A 324 19.07 -12.68 31.42
C ALA A 324 18.64 -11.52 32.32
N ASP A 325 19.07 -10.31 32.04
CA ASP A 325 18.69 -9.09 32.78
C ASP A 325 17.17 -8.92 32.85
N LEU A 326 16.47 -9.23 31.76
CA LEU A 326 15.00 -9.17 31.70
C LEU A 326 14.32 -10.29 32.53
N ASP A 327 14.97 -11.44 32.69
CA ASP A 327 14.44 -12.51 33.56
C ASP A 327 14.53 -12.13 35.06
N GLY A 328 15.53 -11.32 35.45
CA GLY A 328 15.68 -10.78 36.80
C GLY A 328 14.62 -9.71 37.15
N GLN A 329 14.06 -9.04 36.15
CA GLN A 329 13.05 -7.99 36.33
C GLN A 329 11.58 -8.51 36.19
N ALA A 330 11.39 -9.76 35.77
CA ALA A 330 10.06 -10.34 35.66
C ALA A 330 9.46 -10.58 37.06
N PRO A 331 8.24 -10.14 37.38
CA PRO A 331 7.58 -10.49 38.64
C PRO A 331 7.53 -12.01 38.73
N LYS A 332 8.05 -12.58 39.81
CA LYS A 332 8.04 -14.02 40.08
C LYS A 332 6.57 -14.46 40.10
N SER A 333 6.05 -14.91 38.97
CA SER A 333 4.73 -15.51 38.89
C SER A 333 4.70 -16.71 39.83
N GLY A 334 3.80 -16.69 40.82
CA GLY A 334 3.70 -17.65 41.87
C GLY A 334 3.86 -19.09 41.39
N GLN A 335 4.71 -19.83 42.08
CA GLN A 335 4.92 -21.24 41.86
C GLN A 335 3.59 -21.98 41.82
N ARG A 336 3.13 -22.35 40.64
CA ARG A 336 2.08 -23.35 40.49
C ARG A 336 2.63 -24.67 41.01
N ARG A 337 2.37 -24.99 42.31
CA ARG A 337 2.62 -26.29 42.89
C ARG A 337 2.02 -27.35 42.00
N ARG A 338 2.87 -28.12 41.29
CA ARG A 338 2.47 -29.38 40.64
C ARG A 338 1.93 -30.31 41.73
N LYS A 339 0.60 -30.47 41.79
CA LYS A 339 -0.01 -31.56 42.54
C LYS A 339 0.40 -32.86 41.85
N THR A 340 1.33 -33.57 42.49
CA THR A 340 1.67 -34.96 42.14
C THR A 340 0.49 -35.84 42.50
N PHE A 341 -0.21 -36.34 41.51
CA PHE A 341 -1.21 -37.39 41.71
C PHE A 341 -0.50 -38.68 42.06
N ARG A 342 -0.50 -39.01 43.38
CA ARG A 342 -0.04 -40.27 43.92
C ARG A 342 -1.07 -41.36 43.56
N LYS A 343 -0.81 -42.23 42.59
CA LYS A 343 -1.60 -43.44 42.28
C LYS A 343 -1.66 -44.32 43.50
N LYS A 344 -2.83 -44.51 44.10
CA LYS A 344 -3.11 -45.55 45.11
C LYS A 344 -3.02 -46.93 44.41
N LYS A 345 -2.05 -47.73 44.84
CA LYS A 345 -1.99 -49.16 44.49
C LYS A 345 -3.16 -49.86 45.18
N SER A 346 -4.05 -50.50 44.41
CA SER A 346 -5.05 -51.44 44.91
C SER A 346 -4.36 -52.76 45.32
N LYS A 347 -4.63 -53.23 46.55
CA LYS A 347 -4.24 -54.57 47.04
C LYS A 347 -5.11 -55.62 46.34
N PRO A 348 -4.56 -56.83 46.01
CA PRO A 348 -5.34 -57.94 45.56
C PRO A 348 -6.11 -58.55 46.72
N LYS A 349 -7.36 -58.93 46.50
CA LYS A 349 -8.16 -59.77 47.41
C LYS A 349 -7.79 -61.21 47.14
N SER A 350 -7.48 -61.92 48.22
CA SER A 350 -7.46 -63.38 48.36
C SER A 350 -8.87 -63.99 48.22
#